data_0a8f5d63e3d30a697b0d7a218265d784
#
_entry.id   0a8f5d63e3d30a697b0d7a218265d784
#
_cell.length_a   1.000
_cell.length_b   1.000
_cell.length_c   1.000
_cell.angle_alpha   90.00
_cell.angle_beta   90.00
_cell.angle_gamma   90.00
#
_symmetry.space_group_name_H-M   'P 1'
#
loop_
_entity.id
_entity.type
_entity.pdbx_description
1 polymer ?
#
loop_
_entity_poly.entity_id
_entity_poly.type
_entity_poly.pdbx_seq_one_letter_code
_entity_poly.pdbx_strand_id
1 'polypeptide(L)'
;MAARAAMLLGAERVVVIDRLPERLAMTATHVGAETLDYSSTDVGAELRELTGGRGPDVCIEAVGQESHTTGPAYLYDQVKQQLRLENDRPIAIREAIMACRKGGSVFSLGVFAGLVDKFPLGALMNKGLTLRGAQQHGQRYVPMLLERIARGEITTSHLATHVMSLDDGPHGYDLFKNKQDGCVRAVFQP
;
A
#
# COMPACT_ATOMS: atom_id res chain seq x y z
N MET A 1 5.86 -2.99 5.37
CA MET A 1 5.90 -2.50 6.79
C MET A 1 4.51 -2.35 7.40
N ALA A 2 3.51 -1.77 6.71
CA ALA A 2 2.14 -1.66 7.25
C ALA A 2 1.56 -3.02 7.68
N ALA A 3 1.70 -4.06 6.84
CA ALA A 3 1.27 -5.41 7.17
C ALA A 3 1.98 -5.98 8.41
N ARG A 4 3.30 -5.78 8.53
CA ARG A 4 4.04 -6.19 9.73
C ARG A 4 3.54 -5.48 10.98
N ALA A 5 3.25 -4.18 10.88
CA ALA A 5 2.70 -3.42 11.99
C ALA A 5 1.31 -3.92 12.39
N ALA A 6 0.45 -4.23 11.42
CA ALA A 6 -0.88 -4.78 11.69
C ALA A 6 -0.79 -6.10 12.46
N MET A 7 0.06 -7.04 12.03
CA MET A 7 0.26 -8.31 12.73
C MET A 7 0.85 -8.11 14.13
N LEU A 8 1.83 -7.23 14.27
CA LEU A 8 2.45 -6.90 15.55
C LEU A 8 1.45 -6.30 16.56
N LEU A 9 0.43 -5.62 16.05
CA LEU A 9 -0.67 -5.05 16.84
C LEU A 9 -1.84 -6.01 17.06
N GLY A 10 -1.71 -7.27 16.66
CA GLY A 10 -2.66 -8.33 16.96
C GLY A 10 -3.73 -8.57 15.90
N ALA A 11 -3.52 -8.15 14.67
CA ALA A 11 -4.42 -8.55 13.59
C ALA A 11 -4.31 -10.07 13.36
N GLU A 12 -5.44 -10.78 13.40
CA GLU A 12 -5.50 -12.24 13.20
C GLU A 12 -5.17 -12.62 11.75
N ARG A 13 -5.63 -11.81 10.81
CA ARG A 13 -5.43 -12.02 9.39
C ARG A 13 -5.02 -10.71 8.74
N VAL A 14 -3.99 -10.77 7.93
CA VAL A 14 -3.54 -9.66 7.09
C VAL A 14 -3.37 -10.15 5.66
N VAL A 15 -4.03 -9.47 4.72
CA VAL A 15 -3.94 -9.75 3.29
C VAL A 15 -3.27 -8.55 2.62
N VAL A 16 -2.17 -8.79 1.90
CA VAL A 16 -1.45 -7.77 1.15
C VAL A 16 -1.75 -7.94 -0.33
N ILE A 17 -2.13 -6.84 -0.96
CA ILE A 17 -2.52 -6.79 -2.35
C ILE A 17 -1.47 -5.98 -3.09
N ASP A 18 -0.81 -6.59 -4.07
CA ASP A 18 0.18 -5.95 -4.94
C ASP A 18 0.13 -6.67 -6.32
N ARG A 19 0.92 -6.21 -7.27
CA ARG A 19 1.13 -6.86 -8.57
C ARG A 19 2.58 -7.29 -8.80
N LEU A 20 3.49 -6.86 -7.95
CA LEU A 20 4.91 -7.15 -8.08
C LEU A 20 5.23 -8.45 -7.35
N PRO A 21 5.61 -9.52 -8.07
CA PRO A 21 5.82 -10.83 -7.47
C PRO A 21 6.85 -10.82 -6.34
N GLU A 22 7.92 -10.05 -6.49
CA GLU A 22 8.98 -9.92 -5.47
C GLU A 22 8.48 -9.26 -4.18
N ARG A 23 7.54 -8.31 -4.27
CA ARG A 23 6.92 -7.69 -3.08
C ARG A 23 5.95 -8.64 -2.39
N LEU A 24 5.19 -9.39 -3.16
CA LEU A 24 4.30 -10.43 -2.64
C LEU A 24 5.11 -11.53 -1.96
N ALA A 25 6.18 -12.03 -2.60
CA ALA A 25 7.08 -13.02 -2.03
C ALA A 25 7.77 -12.52 -0.75
N MET A 26 8.29 -11.29 -0.75
CA MET A 26 8.88 -10.65 0.42
C MET A 26 7.87 -10.57 1.57
N THR A 27 6.63 -10.22 1.27
CA THR A 27 5.55 -10.13 2.27
C THR A 27 5.24 -11.48 2.87
N ALA A 28 5.06 -12.51 2.05
CA ALA A 28 4.81 -13.87 2.52
C ALA A 28 5.95 -14.38 3.39
N THR A 29 7.21 -14.18 2.96
CA THR A 29 8.40 -14.71 3.63
C THR A 29 8.71 -13.98 4.94
N HIS A 30 8.68 -12.66 4.96
CA HIS A 30 9.18 -11.86 6.09
C HIS A 30 8.08 -11.33 7.01
N VAL A 31 6.83 -11.33 6.56
CA VAL A 31 5.69 -10.87 7.35
C VAL A 31 4.79 -12.03 7.75
N GLY A 32 4.68 -13.06 6.89
CA GLY A 32 3.74 -14.16 7.07
C GLY A 32 2.29 -13.76 6.77
N ALA A 33 2.08 -12.68 6.02
CA ALA A 33 0.76 -12.26 5.58
C ALA A 33 0.33 -13.01 4.31
N GLU A 34 -0.97 -13.19 4.13
CA GLU A 34 -1.55 -13.67 2.88
C GLU A 34 -1.35 -12.63 1.78
N THR A 35 -1.23 -13.09 0.54
CA THR A 35 -0.95 -12.21 -0.59
C THR A 35 -1.92 -12.45 -1.74
N LEU A 36 -2.35 -11.35 -2.38
CA LEU A 36 -3.17 -11.40 -3.59
C LEU A 36 -2.52 -10.56 -4.70
N ASP A 37 -2.37 -11.17 -5.87
CA ASP A 37 -1.96 -10.46 -7.08
C ASP A 37 -3.19 -9.90 -7.78
N TYR A 38 -3.37 -8.58 -7.75
CA TYR A 38 -4.52 -7.92 -8.37
C TYR A 38 -4.49 -7.93 -9.91
N SER A 39 -3.37 -8.32 -10.53
CA SER A 39 -3.29 -8.45 -11.99
C SER A 39 -3.96 -9.73 -12.50
N SER A 40 -4.10 -10.73 -11.64
CA SER A 40 -4.64 -12.06 -11.97
C SER A 40 -5.86 -12.46 -11.15
N THR A 41 -6.22 -11.69 -10.11
CA THR A 41 -7.27 -12.05 -9.14
C THR A 41 -8.35 -10.96 -9.06
N ASP A 42 -9.62 -11.35 -9.00
CA ASP A 42 -10.70 -10.45 -8.57
C ASP A 42 -10.60 -10.25 -7.05
N VAL A 43 -9.85 -9.23 -6.66
CA VAL A 43 -9.58 -8.89 -5.25
C VAL A 43 -10.87 -8.70 -4.46
N GLY A 44 -11.88 -8.06 -5.05
CA GLY A 44 -13.14 -7.81 -4.37
C GLY A 44 -13.91 -9.09 -4.07
N ALA A 45 -13.92 -10.06 -4.99
CA ALA A 45 -14.53 -11.37 -4.77
C ALA A 45 -13.78 -12.17 -3.72
N GLU A 46 -12.44 -12.23 -3.84
CA GLU A 46 -11.57 -12.96 -2.91
C GLU A 46 -11.68 -12.43 -1.48
N LEU A 47 -11.62 -11.11 -1.29
CA LEU A 47 -11.78 -10.50 0.04
C LEU A 47 -13.16 -10.81 0.66
N ARG A 48 -14.22 -10.87 -0.15
CA ARG A 48 -15.54 -11.29 0.36
C ARG A 48 -15.54 -12.75 0.78
N GLU A 49 -14.95 -13.64 0.01
CA GLU A 49 -14.84 -15.06 0.35
C GLU A 49 -14.06 -15.25 1.65
N LEU A 50 -12.87 -14.68 1.76
CA LEU A 50 -11.99 -14.73 2.93
C LEU A 50 -12.64 -14.17 4.20
N THR A 51 -13.66 -13.33 4.09
CA THR A 51 -14.33 -12.67 5.22
C THR A 51 -15.79 -13.09 5.41
N GLY A 52 -16.21 -14.20 4.81
CA GLY A 52 -17.60 -14.68 4.90
C GLY A 52 -18.64 -13.67 4.38
N GLY A 53 -18.31 -12.95 3.32
CA GLY A 53 -19.19 -11.98 2.65
C GLY A 53 -19.19 -10.58 3.26
N ARG A 54 -18.59 -10.37 4.44
CA ARG A 54 -18.65 -9.09 5.17
C ARG A 54 -17.70 -8.02 4.63
N GLY A 55 -16.55 -8.42 4.13
CA GLY A 55 -15.41 -7.56 3.83
C GLY A 55 -14.47 -7.36 5.03
N PRO A 56 -13.25 -6.87 4.79
CA PRO A 56 -12.25 -6.62 5.84
C PRO A 56 -12.71 -5.58 6.87
N ASP A 57 -12.31 -5.76 8.13
CA ASP A 57 -12.57 -4.79 9.21
C ASP A 57 -11.83 -3.47 9.00
N VAL A 58 -10.61 -3.57 8.48
CA VAL A 58 -9.72 -2.45 8.24
C VAL A 58 -9.09 -2.60 6.86
N CYS A 59 -9.10 -1.52 6.09
CA CYS A 59 -8.35 -1.40 4.85
C CYS A 59 -7.28 -0.32 5.00
N ILE A 60 -6.05 -0.63 4.57
CA ILE A 60 -4.94 0.30 4.58
C ILE A 60 -4.51 0.56 3.15
N GLU A 61 -4.71 1.76 2.68
CA GLU A 61 -4.23 2.23 1.39
C GLU A 61 -2.80 2.78 1.58
N ALA A 62 -1.82 2.18 0.90
CA ALA A 62 -0.40 2.50 1.03
C ALA A 62 0.29 2.76 -0.31
N VAL A 63 -0.47 3.12 -1.33
CA VAL A 63 0.00 3.35 -2.71
C VAL A 63 -0.01 4.85 -3.06
N GLY A 64 -1.14 5.51 -2.76
CA GLY A 64 -1.33 6.92 -3.11
C GLY A 64 -1.62 7.14 -4.59
N GLN A 65 -1.15 8.27 -5.09
CA GLN A 65 -1.39 8.72 -6.48
C GLN A 65 -0.75 7.83 -7.57
N GLU A 66 0.15 6.94 -7.20
CA GLU A 66 0.83 6.03 -8.14
C GLU A 66 0.07 4.72 -8.38
N SER A 67 -1.18 4.64 -8.00
CA SER A 67 -2.03 3.46 -8.23
C SER A 67 -2.09 3.10 -9.71
N HIS A 68 -1.95 1.82 -10.01
CA HIS A 68 -2.09 1.26 -11.35
C HIS A 68 -3.20 0.23 -11.37
N THR A 69 -3.98 0.21 -12.43
CA THR A 69 -4.94 -0.88 -12.73
C THR A 69 -5.00 -1.09 -14.23
N THR A 70 -5.71 -2.11 -14.65
CA THR A 70 -6.07 -2.36 -16.05
C THR A 70 -7.57 -2.10 -16.23
N GLY A 71 -7.97 -1.54 -17.37
CA GLY A 71 -9.38 -1.36 -17.67
C GLY A 71 -9.83 0.08 -17.93
N PRO A 72 -11.15 0.31 -18.11
CA PRO A 72 -11.69 1.61 -18.54
C PRO A 72 -11.40 2.78 -17.57
N ALA A 73 -11.33 2.51 -16.28
CA ALA A 73 -11.02 3.53 -15.29
C ALA A 73 -9.58 4.06 -15.44
N TYR A 74 -8.64 3.14 -15.74
CA TYR A 74 -7.24 3.50 -16.01
C TYR A 74 -7.11 4.37 -17.26
N LEU A 75 -7.81 4.01 -18.36
CA LEU A 75 -7.78 4.78 -19.58
C LEU A 75 -8.34 6.20 -19.37
N TYR A 76 -9.42 6.33 -18.61
CA TYR A 76 -9.98 7.61 -18.22
C TYR A 76 -8.99 8.48 -17.45
N ASP A 77 -8.32 7.90 -16.44
CA ASP A 77 -7.34 8.61 -15.62
C ASP A 77 -6.09 9.00 -16.46
N GLN A 78 -5.66 8.15 -17.42
CA GLN A 78 -4.58 8.47 -18.35
C GLN A 78 -4.92 9.66 -19.27
N VAL A 79 -6.12 9.67 -19.85
CA VAL A 79 -6.54 10.77 -20.73
C VAL A 79 -6.58 12.08 -19.96
N LYS A 80 -7.07 12.09 -18.73
CA LYS A 80 -7.07 13.27 -17.88
C LYS A 80 -5.66 13.79 -17.56
N GLN A 81 -4.72 12.88 -17.29
CA GLN A 81 -3.32 13.28 -17.06
C GLN A 81 -2.67 13.91 -18.30
N GLN A 82 -2.93 13.36 -19.49
CA GLN A 82 -2.45 13.94 -20.75
C GLN A 82 -3.01 15.34 -21.00
N LEU A 83 -4.24 15.58 -20.56
CA LEU A 83 -4.88 16.90 -20.67
C LEU A 83 -4.46 17.88 -19.56
N ARG A 84 -3.49 17.50 -18.70
CA ARG A 84 -3.06 18.30 -17.52
C ARG A 84 -4.19 18.66 -16.56
N LEU A 85 -5.28 17.93 -16.58
CA LEU A 85 -6.33 17.97 -15.58
C LEU A 85 -5.86 17.11 -14.40
N GLU A 86 -4.88 17.62 -13.67
CA GLU A 86 -4.14 16.94 -12.59
C GLU A 86 -5.10 16.21 -11.64
N ASN A 87 -5.24 14.90 -11.83
CA ASN A 87 -5.93 14.04 -10.90
C ASN A 87 -5.00 12.91 -10.47
N ASP A 88 -4.83 12.77 -9.19
CA ASP A 88 -4.24 11.60 -8.58
C ASP A 88 -5.00 10.36 -9.03
N ARG A 89 -4.32 9.23 -9.17
CA ARG A 89 -4.95 7.95 -9.51
C ARG A 89 -5.42 7.22 -8.25
N PRO A 90 -6.62 7.50 -7.75
CA PRO A 90 -7.08 7.04 -6.43
C PRO A 90 -7.73 5.66 -6.48
N ILE A 91 -7.21 4.74 -7.29
CA ILE A 91 -7.82 3.44 -7.51
C ILE A 91 -7.82 2.62 -6.21
N ALA A 92 -6.68 2.52 -5.55
CA ALA A 92 -6.54 1.73 -4.33
C ALA A 92 -7.46 2.22 -3.19
N ILE A 93 -7.59 3.55 -3.01
CA ILE A 93 -8.49 4.09 -1.98
C ILE A 93 -9.97 3.87 -2.32
N ARG A 94 -10.34 3.94 -3.61
CA ARG A 94 -11.70 3.63 -4.04
C ARG A 94 -12.04 2.16 -3.75
N GLU A 95 -11.16 1.25 -4.11
CA GLU A 95 -11.32 -0.20 -3.86
C GLU A 95 -11.35 -0.51 -2.37
N ALA A 96 -10.49 0.11 -1.57
CA ALA A 96 -10.49 -0.01 -0.12
C ALA A 96 -11.85 0.38 0.51
N ILE A 97 -12.43 1.51 0.07
CA ILE A 97 -13.76 1.95 0.54
C ILE A 97 -14.85 0.95 0.11
N MET A 98 -14.75 0.44 -1.14
CA MET A 98 -15.74 -0.52 -1.66
C MET A 98 -15.62 -1.90 -1.00
N ALA A 99 -14.43 -2.36 -0.67
CA ALA A 99 -14.20 -3.66 -0.06
C ALA A 99 -14.48 -3.69 1.45
N CYS A 100 -14.15 -2.61 2.17
CA CYS A 100 -14.28 -2.53 3.63
C CYS A 100 -15.70 -2.86 4.08
N ARG A 101 -15.84 -3.61 5.19
CA ARG A 101 -17.15 -3.94 5.76
C ARG A 101 -17.90 -2.70 6.27
N LYS A 102 -19.21 -2.83 6.48
CA LYS A 102 -20.01 -1.80 7.16
C LYS A 102 -19.46 -1.55 8.58
N GLY A 103 -19.36 -0.29 8.95
CA GLY A 103 -18.79 0.15 10.24
C GLY A 103 -17.27 -0.06 10.35
N GLY A 104 -16.59 -0.40 9.26
CA GLY A 104 -15.14 -0.60 9.24
C GLY A 104 -14.34 0.70 9.12
N SER A 105 -13.02 0.56 8.99
CA SER A 105 -12.10 1.70 8.92
C SER A 105 -11.20 1.62 7.71
N VAL A 106 -10.99 2.76 7.06
CA VAL A 106 -10.06 2.92 5.94
C VAL A 106 -8.98 3.91 6.35
N PHE A 107 -7.71 3.51 6.22
CA PHE A 107 -6.57 4.35 6.50
C PHE A 107 -5.81 4.62 5.21
N SER A 108 -5.63 5.91 4.88
CA SER A 108 -4.81 6.34 3.75
C SER A 108 -3.42 6.72 4.26
N LEU A 109 -2.42 5.90 3.91
CA LEU A 109 -1.00 6.14 4.16
C LEU A 109 -0.29 6.58 2.88
N GLY A 110 -0.88 6.30 1.73
CA GLY A 110 -0.39 6.75 0.44
C GLY A 110 -0.46 8.26 0.30
N VAL A 111 0.44 8.83 -0.49
CA VAL A 111 0.50 10.28 -0.70
C VAL A 111 -0.39 10.67 -1.86
N PHE A 112 -1.27 11.63 -1.61
CA PHE A 112 -2.09 12.31 -2.59
C PHE A 112 -1.72 13.80 -2.59
N ALA A 113 -1.43 14.36 -3.75
CA ALA A 113 -0.98 15.74 -3.88
C ALA A 113 -2.06 16.67 -4.45
N GLY A 114 -3.13 16.13 -5.00
CA GLY A 114 -4.17 16.87 -5.67
C GLY A 114 -5.58 16.47 -5.26
N LEU A 115 -6.52 16.70 -6.17
CA LEU A 115 -7.91 16.34 -5.99
C LEU A 115 -8.16 14.88 -6.36
N VAL A 116 -8.84 14.17 -5.49
CA VAL A 116 -9.25 12.78 -5.72
C VAL A 116 -10.60 12.77 -6.45
N ASP A 117 -10.58 12.37 -7.72
CA ASP A 117 -11.78 12.25 -8.54
C ASP A 117 -12.55 10.95 -8.28
N LYS A 118 -13.86 10.97 -8.59
CA LYS A 118 -14.77 9.82 -8.42
C LYS A 118 -14.67 9.15 -7.05
N PHE A 119 -14.45 9.96 -6.02
CA PHE A 119 -14.38 9.46 -4.65
C PHE A 119 -15.74 8.87 -4.24
N PRO A 120 -15.82 7.60 -3.76
CA PRO A 120 -17.08 6.93 -3.50
C PRO A 120 -17.68 7.36 -2.15
N LEU A 121 -17.96 8.67 -1.99
CA LEU A 121 -18.48 9.26 -0.76
C LEU A 121 -19.81 8.63 -0.34
N GLY A 122 -20.67 8.30 -1.30
CA GLY A 122 -21.93 7.61 -1.01
C GLY A 122 -21.73 6.23 -0.39
N ALA A 123 -20.76 5.47 -0.86
CA ALA A 123 -20.42 4.17 -0.27
C ALA A 123 -19.82 4.32 1.13
N LEU A 124 -18.95 5.31 1.33
CA LEU A 124 -18.37 5.64 2.64
C LEU A 124 -19.47 5.96 3.65
N MET A 125 -20.41 6.83 3.27
CA MET A 125 -21.53 7.23 4.13
C MET A 125 -22.48 6.06 4.40
N ASN A 126 -22.94 5.35 3.36
CA ASN A 126 -23.90 4.26 3.52
C ASN A 126 -23.37 3.07 4.32
N LYS A 127 -22.07 2.86 4.30
CA LYS A 127 -21.40 1.83 5.10
C LYS A 127 -21.01 2.32 6.50
N GLY A 128 -21.13 3.62 6.80
CA GLY A 128 -20.71 4.20 8.08
C GLY A 128 -19.21 4.02 8.34
N LEU A 129 -18.36 4.23 7.30
CA LEU A 129 -16.93 4.00 7.42
C LEU A 129 -16.23 5.15 8.15
N THR A 130 -15.19 4.81 8.90
CA THR A 130 -14.19 5.77 9.35
C THR A 130 -13.09 5.90 8.32
N LEU A 131 -12.83 7.10 7.80
CA LEU A 131 -11.69 7.38 6.94
C LEU A 131 -10.68 8.25 7.68
N ARG A 132 -9.42 7.83 7.73
CA ARG A 132 -8.32 8.59 8.34
C ARG A 132 -7.11 8.59 7.43
N GLY A 133 -6.44 9.73 7.38
CA GLY A 133 -5.15 9.90 6.73
C GLY A 133 -4.29 10.85 7.55
N ALA A 134 -2.99 10.75 7.39
CA ALA A 134 -2.05 11.67 7.99
C ALA A 134 -0.68 11.58 7.30
N GLN A 135 0.04 12.67 7.32
CA GLN A 135 1.48 12.64 7.07
C GLN A 135 2.20 11.94 8.23
N GLN A 136 3.37 11.42 7.95
CA GLN A 136 4.14 10.64 8.91
C GLN A 136 4.50 11.48 10.14
N HIS A 137 4.17 10.99 11.32
CA HIS A 137 4.55 11.60 12.59
C HIS A 137 5.88 10.99 13.10
N GLY A 138 6.96 11.15 12.32
CA GLY A 138 8.26 10.51 12.57
C GLY A 138 8.76 10.73 13.98
N GLN A 139 8.84 11.98 14.45
CA GLN A 139 9.34 12.31 15.79
C GLN A 139 8.58 11.59 16.91
N ARG A 140 7.29 11.39 16.75
CA ARG A 140 6.46 10.71 17.74
C ARG A 140 6.73 9.21 17.82
N TYR A 141 6.95 8.55 16.68
CA TYR A 141 6.98 7.09 16.62
C TYR A 141 8.39 6.50 16.49
N VAL A 142 9.38 7.26 16.01
CA VAL A 142 10.75 6.77 15.83
C VAL A 142 11.34 6.17 17.11
N PRO A 143 11.27 6.81 18.29
CA PRO A 143 11.83 6.23 19.51
C PRO A 143 11.25 4.84 19.82
N MET A 144 9.93 4.70 19.80
CA MET A 144 9.23 3.44 20.04
C MET A 144 9.59 2.37 19.00
N LEU A 145 9.72 2.75 17.73
CA LEU A 145 10.10 1.82 16.67
C LEU A 145 11.54 1.33 16.82
N LEU A 146 12.47 2.20 17.21
CA LEU A 146 13.85 1.82 17.47
C LEU A 146 13.94 0.83 18.64
N GLU A 147 13.19 1.05 19.71
CA GLU A 147 13.12 0.10 20.83
C GLU A 147 12.60 -1.28 20.39
N ARG A 148 11.56 -1.32 19.53
CA ARG A 148 11.03 -2.56 19.00
C ARG A 148 12.03 -3.29 18.09
N ILE A 149 12.78 -2.53 17.29
CA ILE A 149 13.88 -3.09 16.48
C ILE A 149 14.98 -3.64 17.38
N ALA A 150 15.38 -2.91 18.40
CA ALA A 150 16.42 -3.36 19.36
C ALA A 150 16.01 -4.64 20.10
N ARG A 151 14.71 -4.83 20.36
CA ARG A 151 14.17 -6.07 20.96
C ARG A 151 13.95 -7.20 19.94
N GLY A 152 14.23 -6.99 18.65
CA GLY A 152 14.01 -7.99 17.60
C GLY A 152 12.55 -8.22 17.21
N GLU A 153 11.61 -7.38 17.71
CA GLU A 153 10.19 -7.47 17.35
C GLU A 153 9.92 -7.05 15.91
N ILE A 154 10.76 -6.18 15.38
CA ILE A 154 10.72 -5.70 13.99
C ILE A 154 12.07 -5.90 13.34
N THR A 155 12.10 -6.56 12.19
CA THR A 155 13.28 -6.68 11.34
C THR A 155 13.08 -5.87 10.07
N THR A 156 14.10 -5.14 9.64
CA THR A 156 14.07 -4.26 8.47
C THR A 156 15.15 -4.57 7.44
N SER A 157 16.09 -5.46 7.76
CA SER A 157 17.24 -5.78 6.90
C SER A 157 16.83 -6.29 5.51
N HIS A 158 15.75 -7.06 5.42
CA HIS A 158 15.23 -7.57 4.17
C HIS A 158 14.70 -6.48 3.21
N LEU A 159 14.48 -5.26 3.71
CA LEU A 159 14.03 -4.14 2.87
C LEU A 159 15.19 -3.50 2.10
N ALA A 160 16.43 -3.59 2.60
CA ALA A 160 17.61 -3.07 1.92
C ALA A 160 18.08 -4.05 0.84
N THR A 161 17.31 -4.14 -0.25
CA THR A 161 17.57 -5.10 -1.33
C THR A 161 18.82 -4.76 -2.13
N HIS A 162 19.18 -3.47 -2.18
CA HIS A 162 20.35 -2.97 -2.90
C HIS A 162 21.17 -2.08 -1.98
N VAL A 163 22.43 -2.43 -1.80
CA VAL A 163 23.41 -1.61 -1.07
C VAL A 163 24.47 -1.19 -2.09
N MET A 164 24.66 0.09 -2.26
CA MET A 164 25.44 0.70 -3.33
C MET A 164 26.32 1.81 -2.80
N SER A 165 27.35 2.20 -3.56
CA SER A 165 28.14 3.39 -3.25
C SER A 165 27.30 4.66 -3.48
N LEU A 166 27.67 5.76 -2.88
CA LEU A 166 27.02 7.05 -3.10
C LEU A 166 27.13 7.50 -4.57
N ASP A 167 28.24 7.14 -5.24
CA ASP A 167 28.47 7.45 -6.64
C ASP A 167 27.48 6.75 -7.58
N ASP A 168 26.95 5.59 -7.16
CA ASP A 168 25.93 4.84 -7.90
C ASP A 168 24.50 5.41 -7.71
N GLY A 169 24.36 6.55 -7.05
CA GLY A 169 23.08 7.18 -6.76
C GLY A 169 22.13 7.24 -7.95
N PRO A 170 22.55 7.77 -9.12
CA PRO A 170 21.68 7.84 -10.31
C PRO A 170 21.16 6.48 -10.75
N HIS A 171 22.01 5.44 -10.72
CA HIS A 171 21.64 4.08 -11.05
C HIS A 171 20.64 3.49 -10.04
N GLY A 172 20.88 3.66 -8.75
CA GLY A 172 19.96 3.20 -7.69
C GLY A 172 18.58 3.85 -7.77
N TYR A 173 18.52 5.15 -8.10
CA TYR A 173 17.26 5.83 -8.36
C TYR A 173 16.53 5.29 -9.58
N ASP A 174 17.26 4.95 -10.64
CA ASP A 174 16.69 4.39 -11.87
C ASP A 174 16.10 2.99 -11.61
N LEU A 175 16.84 2.11 -10.95
CA LEU A 175 16.36 0.79 -10.53
C LEU A 175 15.07 0.88 -9.70
N PHE A 176 15.06 1.77 -8.69
CA PHE A 176 13.91 1.95 -7.82
C PHE A 176 12.70 2.50 -8.58
N LYS A 177 12.90 3.54 -9.40
CA LYS A 177 11.84 4.18 -10.18
C LYS A 177 11.19 3.21 -11.16
N ASN A 178 12.00 2.43 -11.87
CA ASN A 178 11.53 1.50 -12.90
C ASN A 178 11.17 0.12 -12.34
N LYS A 179 11.31 -0.09 -11.01
CA LYS A 179 11.01 -1.35 -10.32
C LYS A 179 11.74 -2.54 -10.96
N GLN A 180 13.02 -2.34 -11.26
CA GLN A 180 13.88 -3.33 -11.87
C GLN A 180 14.67 -4.10 -10.82
N ASP A 181 15.15 -5.29 -11.18
CA ASP A 181 16.02 -6.16 -10.39
C ASP A 181 15.49 -6.43 -8.96
N GLY A 182 14.17 -6.49 -8.78
CA GLY A 182 13.56 -6.69 -7.46
C GLY A 182 13.85 -5.58 -6.45
N CYS A 183 14.22 -4.38 -6.92
CA CYS A 183 14.58 -3.27 -6.05
C CYS A 183 13.37 -2.77 -5.25
N VAL A 184 13.39 -3.05 -3.94
CA VAL A 184 12.41 -2.52 -2.98
C VAL A 184 12.97 -1.26 -2.31
N ARG A 185 14.26 -1.25 -2.02
CA ARG A 185 14.97 -0.09 -1.46
C ARG A 185 16.45 -0.15 -1.82
N ALA A 186 16.95 0.93 -2.39
CA ALA A 186 18.37 1.18 -2.51
C ALA A 186 18.88 1.94 -1.26
N VAL A 187 19.98 1.47 -0.69
CA VAL A 187 20.68 2.09 0.43
C VAL A 187 22.07 2.49 -0.06
N PHE A 188 22.41 3.75 0.11
CA PHE A 188 23.72 4.27 -0.30
C PHE A 188 24.66 4.39 0.89
N GLN A 189 25.87 3.92 0.69
CA GLN A 189 26.97 4.06 1.66
C GLN A 189 27.96 5.06 1.14
N PRO A 190 28.46 5.98 1.97
CA PRO A 190 29.52 6.93 1.62
C PRO A 190 30.81 6.23 1.22
#